data_dee06a59600c890dedfa11985b86ccb3
#
_entry.id   dee06a59600c890dedfa11985b86ccb3
#
_cell.length_a   1.000
_cell.length_b   1.000
_cell.length_c   1.000
_cell.angle_alpha   90.00
_cell.angle_beta   90.00
_cell.angle_gamma   90.00
#
_symmetry.space_group_name_H-M   'P 1'
#
loop_
_entity.id
_entity.type
_entity.pdbx_description
1 polymer ?
#
loop_
_entity_poly.entity_id
_entity_poly.type
_entity_poly.pdbx_seq_one_letter_code
_entity_poly.pdbx_strand_id
1 'polypeptide(L)'
;MKGRMRPYLPELTIRDYNTYMRYLRGVRRQMYKSYGFYACHLLRTNGVLFAILSDSLAGRMPTRKRQRVPGMLCRRSMMCQTLGIRQAAQTEILMGWHNLQDRKYSELRPAKRVRRAVDKLLLRRAYDKARQENPALERLFAQEREQAVVQMNLSAKNYALAAEPMSNVYGALYSTLATDDPNQRKSMRYIGSCIGRIFYLLDKAERFEADRRNGQYNVFVVNELNGQAAAIENARRQALAAVNDLMRAYKMLDLKLNDTLLNNIMILGLQHAVYPLEQDADTEKWEIP
;
A
#
# COMPACT_ATOMS: atom_id res chain seq x y z
N MET A 1 0.76 -6.14 -7.57
CA MET A 1 0.04 -6.20 -6.27
C MET A 1 -1.18 -5.31 -6.35
N LYS A 2 -2.38 -5.86 -6.22
CA LYS A 2 -3.59 -5.07 -5.92
C LYS A 2 -3.41 -4.51 -4.50
N GLY A 3 -3.83 -3.28 -4.23
CA GLY A 3 -3.75 -2.73 -2.87
C GLY A 3 -4.59 -3.56 -1.91
N ARG A 4 -4.05 -3.87 -0.73
CA ARG A 4 -4.72 -4.74 0.26
C ARG A 4 -5.66 -3.98 1.19
N MET A 5 -5.36 -2.70 1.45
CA MET A 5 -6.21 -1.83 2.27
C MET A 5 -7.28 -1.20 1.39
N ARG A 6 -8.43 -1.82 1.33
CA ARG A 6 -9.61 -1.35 0.56
C ARG A 6 -10.85 -1.37 1.46
N PRO A 7 -11.84 -0.53 1.16
CA PRO A 7 -13.12 -0.60 1.87
C PRO A 7 -13.75 -2.00 1.73
N TYR A 8 -14.35 -2.48 2.80
CA TYR A 8 -15.20 -3.66 2.80
C TYR A 8 -16.61 -3.26 2.32
N LEU A 9 -16.89 -3.55 1.05
CA LEU A 9 -18.07 -3.03 0.35
C LEU A 9 -19.41 -3.47 0.95
N PRO A 10 -19.59 -4.72 1.43
CA PRO A 10 -20.87 -5.14 1.99
C PRO A 10 -21.38 -4.27 3.15
N GLU A 11 -20.47 -3.69 3.94
CA GLU A 11 -20.82 -2.84 5.08
C GLU A 11 -20.48 -1.36 4.85
N LEU A 12 -20.21 -0.96 3.61
CA LEU A 12 -19.84 0.40 3.30
C LEU A 12 -21.08 1.24 2.97
N THR A 13 -21.30 2.35 3.69
CA THR A 13 -22.39 3.26 3.35
C THR A 13 -22.16 3.93 2.00
N ILE A 14 -23.25 4.30 1.29
CA ILE A 14 -23.17 5.05 0.02
C ILE A 14 -22.41 6.37 0.20
N ARG A 15 -22.56 7.00 1.35
CA ARG A 15 -21.85 8.25 1.71
C ARG A 15 -20.33 8.03 1.75
N ASP A 16 -19.89 6.97 2.42
CA ASP A 16 -18.48 6.65 2.58
C ASP A 16 -17.87 6.14 1.29
N TYR A 17 -18.59 5.32 0.52
CA TYR A 17 -18.21 4.95 -0.83
C TYR A 17 -17.96 6.18 -1.72
N ASN A 18 -18.91 7.13 -1.72
CA ASN A 18 -18.74 8.37 -2.49
C ASN A 18 -17.53 9.19 -2.01
N THR A 19 -17.25 9.21 -0.71
CA THR A 19 -16.11 9.91 -0.14
C THR A 19 -14.81 9.22 -0.57
N TYR A 20 -14.71 7.90 -0.46
CA TYR A 20 -13.58 7.11 -0.94
C TYR A 20 -13.31 7.36 -2.44
N MET A 21 -14.35 7.29 -3.28
CA MET A 21 -14.24 7.52 -4.72
C MET A 21 -13.78 8.96 -5.07
N ARG A 22 -14.14 9.94 -4.27
CA ARG A 22 -13.66 11.32 -4.44
C ARG A 22 -12.16 11.43 -4.12
N TYR A 23 -11.67 10.77 -3.07
CA TYR A 23 -10.24 10.70 -2.76
C TYR A 23 -9.47 9.94 -3.84
N LEU A 24 -9.94 8.79 -4.27
CA LEU A 24 -9.34 8.01 -5.35
C LEU A 24 -9.13 8.86 -6.62
N ARG A 25 -10.18 9.57 -7.04
CA ARG A 25 -10.14 10.48 -8.20
C ARG A 25 -9.19 11.65 -7.96
N GLY A 26 -9.15 12.17 -6.74
CA GLY A 26 -8.26 13.25 -6.34
C GLY A 26 -6.80 12.87 -6.44
N VAL A 27 -6.41 11.73 -5.86
CA VAL A 27 -5.04 11.20 -5.94
C VAL A 27 -4.66 10.90 -7.40
N ARG A 28 -5.54 10.24 -8.17
CA ARG A 28 -5.32 9.95 -9.59
C ARG A 28 -5.10 11.23 -10.41
N ARG A 29 -5.91 12.27 -10.15
CA ARG A 29 -5.75 13.57 -10.81
C ARG A 29 -4.44 14.25 -10.42
N GLN A 30 -4.03 14.17 -9.15
CA GLN A 30 -2.76 14.70 -8.66
C GLN A 30 -1.59 13.99 -9.33
N MET A 31 -1.63 12.65 -9.41
CA MET A 31 -0.61 11.87 -10.11
C MET A 31 -0.50 12.27 -11.58
N TYR A 32 -1.63 12.42 -12.27
CA TYR A 32 -1.65 12.90 -13.65
C TYR A 32 -0.99 14.26 -13.81
N LYS A 33 -1.40 15.22 -12.96
CA LYS A 33 -0.90 16.60 -13.02
C LYS A 33 0.58 16.69 -12.74
N SER A 34 1.08 15.93 -11.76
CA SER A 34 2.48 16.04 -11.30
C SER A 34 3.42 15.12 -12.08
N TYR A 35 2.96 13.93 -12.49
CA TYR A 35 3.81 12.84 -12.97
C TYR A 35 3.38 12.26 -14.33
N GLY A 36 2.30 12.77 -14.93
CA GLY A 36 1.82 12.36 -16.24
C GLY A 36 0.84 11.19 -16.22
N PHE A 37 0.31 10.87 -17.42
CA PHE A 37 -0.76 9.89 -17.58
C PHE A 37 -0.35 8.47 -17.14
N TYR A 38 0.85 8.07 -17.53
CA TYR A 38 1.34 6.72 -17.25
C TYR A 38 1.50 6.43 -15.76
N ALA A 39 1.85 7.46 -14.99
CA ALA A 39 1.95 7.37 -13.53
C ALA A 39 0.64 6.94 -12.85
N CYS A 40 -0.51 7.28 -13.43
CA CYS A 40 -1.82 6.93 -12.89
C CYS A 40 -2.07 5.41 -12.79
N HIS A 41 -1.33 4.59 -13.56
CA HIS A 41 -1.42 3.13 -13.51
C HIS A 41 -0.75 2.52 -12.25
N LEU A 42 0.04 3.32 -11.53
CA LEU A 42 0.65 2.91 -10.26
C LEU A 42 -0.28 3.09 -9.06
N LEU A 43 -1.37 3.86 -9.21
CA LEU A 43 -2.28 4.14 -8.10
C LEU A 43 -2.87 2.86 -7.52
N ARG A 44 -2.75 2.72 -6.21
CA ARG A 44 -3.27 1.61 -5.41
C ARG A 44 -4.20 2.11 -4.31
N THR A 45 -4.98 1.21 -3.75
CA THR A 45 -5.89 1.52 -2.64
C THR A 45 -5.16 2.02 -1.39
N ASN A 46 -3.92 1.58 -1.17
CA ASN A 46 -3.09 2.02 -0.04
C ASN A 46 -2.79 3.52 -0.08
N GLY A 47 -2.51 4.08 -1.27
CA GLY A 47 -2.30 5.52 -1.42
C GLY A 47 -3.57 6.33 -1.16
N VAL A 48 -4.74 5.78 -1.50
CA VAL A 48 -6.02 6.42 -1.18
C VAL A 48 -6.24 6.46 0.33
N LEU A 49 -6.01 5.33 1.03
CA LEU A 49 -6.07 5.28 2.49
C LEU A 49 -5.12 6.29 3.14
N PHE A 50 -3.88 6.37 2.63
CA PHE A 50 -2.88 7.33 3.12
C PHE A 50 -3.39 8.77 3.04
N ALA A 51 -4.01 9.17 1.93
CA ALA A 51 -4.58 10.50 1.77
C ALA A 51 -5.74 10.76 2.73
N ILE A 52 -6.65 9.78 2.91
CA ILE A 52 -7.79 9.89 3.82
C ILE A 52 -7.31 10.03 5.27
N LEU A 53 -6.35 9.20 5.71
CA LEU A 53 -5.77 9.25 7.05
C LEU A 53 -5.10 10.60 7.32
N SER A 54 -4.29 11.11 6.39
CA SER A 54 -3.63 12.41 6.50
C SER A 54 -4.61 13.54 6.77
N ASP A 55 -5.67 13.61 5.94
CA ASP A 55 -6.67 14.67 6.07
C ASP A 55 -7.51 14.51 7.35
N SER A 56 -7.79 13.25 7.75
CA SER A 56 -8.61 12.95 8.92
C SER A 56 -7.90 13.25 10.24
N LEU A 57 -6.60 12.97 10.32
CA LEU A 57 -5.76 13.32 11.48
C LEU A 57 -5.57 14.83 11.61
N ALA A 58 -5.39 15.52 10.49
CA ALA A 58 -5.21 16.96 10.47
C ALA A 58 -6.52 17.76 10.64
N GLY A 59 -7.69 17.11 10.60
CA GLY A 59 -8.99 17.77 10.63
C GLY A 59 -9.25 18.68 9.42
N ARG A 60 -8.51 18.49 8.33
CA ARG A 60 -8.57 19.36 7.15
C ARG A 60 -9.58 18.83 6.14
N MET A 61 -10.71 19.54 5.99
CA MET A 61 -11.68 19.22 4.96
C MET A 61 -11.12 19.52 3.57
N PRO A 62 -10.98 18.52 2.68
CA PRO A 62 -10.50 18.76 1.32
C PRO A 62 -11.54 19.53 0.48
N THR A 63 -11.05 20.38 -0.41
CA THR A 63 -11.90 21.10 -1.34
C THR A 63 -12.51 20.13 -2.35
N ARG A 64 -13.82 20.22 -2.58
CA ARG A 64 -14.54 19.44 -3.60
C ARG A 64 -14.59 20.19 -4.92
N LYS A 65 -14.13 19.55 -6.01
CA LYS A 65 -14.22 20.13 -7.37
C LYS A 65 -14.73 19.08 -8.35
N ARG A 66 -15.44 19.53 -9.38
CA ARG A 66 -15.82 18.67 -10.53
C ARG A 66 -14.87 18.95 -11.70
N GLN A 67 -14.05 17.97 -12.03
CA GLN A 67 -13.03 18.06 -13.08
C GLN A 67 -12.97 16.76 -13.89
N ARG A 68 -12.31 16.80 -15.07
CA ARG A 68 -11.98 15.60 -15.81
C ARG A 68 -10.91 14.80 -15.07
N VAL A 69 -11.14 13.50 -14.91
CA VAL A 69 -10.20 12.53 -14.33
C VAL A 69 -9.56 11.77 -15.50
N PRO A 70 -8.25 11.53 -15.48
CA PRO A 70 -7.58 10.75 -16.51
C PRO A 70 -8.26 9.39 -16.71
N GLY A 71 -8.55 9.03 -17.96
CA GLY A 71 -9.27 7.81 -18.31
C GLY A 71 -10.79 7.85 -18.13
N MET A 72 -11.38 9.03 -17.80
CA MET A 72 -12.84 9.21 -17.71
C MET A 72 -13.30 10.28 -18.69
N LEU A 73 -14.36 10.00 -19.43
CA LEU A 73 -14.94 10.94 -20.41
C LEU A 73 -15.64 12.13 -19.74
N CYS A 74 -16.32 11.92 -18.61
CA CYS A 74 -17.10 12.91 -17.91
C CYS A 74 -16.35 13.59 -16.76
N ARG A 75 -16.76 14.84 -16.43
CA ARG A 75 -16.33 15.50 -15.20
C ARG A 75 -16.91 14.79 -13.99
N ARG A 76 -16.05 14.43 -13.02
CA ARG A 76 -16.45 13.76 -11.78
C ARG A 76 -16.10 14.63 -10.57
N SER A 77 -16.85 14.46 -9.49
CA SER A 77 -16.52 15.06 -8.20
C SER A 77 -15.29 14.39 -7.62
N MET A 78 -14.34 15.19 -7.14
CA MET A 78 -13.08 14.71 -6.50
C MET A 78 -12.69 15.61 -5.35
N MET A 79 -11.86 15.09 -4.43
CA MET A 79 -11.16 15.87 -3.42
C MET A 79 -9.89 16.46 -4.02
N CYS A 80 -9.55 17.68 -3.65
CA CYS A 80 -8.41 18.42 -4.19
C CYS A 80 -7.67 19.20 -3.11
N GLN A 81 -6.42 19.56 -3.40
CA GLN A 81 -5.65 20.58 -2.69
C GLN A 81 -5.33 20.26 -1.21
N THR A 82 -5.16 18.98 -0.88
CA THR A 82 -4.66 18.59 0.44
C THR A 82 -3.20 18.15 0.36
N LEU A 83 -2.51 18.27 1.49
CA LEU A 83 -1.16 17.73 1.64
C LEU A 83 -1.18 16.20 1.51
N GLY A 84 -2.18 15.54 2.11
CA GLY A 84 -2.33 14.10 2.06
C GLY A 84 -2.47 13.55 0.63
N ILE A 85 -3.24 14.22 -0.24
CA ILE A 85 -3.36 13.83 -1.66
C ILE A 85 -2.03 13.97 -2.39
N ARG A 86 -1.24 15.01 -2.12
CA ARG A 86 0.09 15.19 -2.73
C ARG A 86 1.08 14.14 -2.26
N GLN A 87 1.16 13.92 -0.95
CA GLN A 87 2.04 12.91 -0.36
C GLN A 87 1.67 11.50 -0.84
N ALA A 88 0.38 11.17 -0.91
CA ALA A 88 -0.08 9.90 -1.46
C ALA A 88 0.38 9.70 -2.91
N ALA A 89 0.27 10.72 -3.76
CA ALA A 89 0.73 10.65 -5.14
C ALA A 89 2.25 10.43 -5.24
N GLN A 90 3.07 11.11 -4.43
CA GLN A 90 4.53 10.90 -4.36
C GLN A 90 4.88 9.48 -3.92
N THR A 91 4.26 9.02 -2.84
CA THR A 91 4.46 7.67 -2.29
C THR A 91 4.16 6.58 -3.31
N GLU A 92 3.05 6.69 -4.06
CA GLU A 92 2.68 5.71 -5.07
C GLU A 92 3.71 5.63 -6.20
N ILE A 93 4.32 6.77 -6.60
CA ILE A 93 5.38 6.78 -7.61
C ILE A 93 6.65 6.10 -7.09
N LEU A 94 7.13 6.48 -5.91
CA LEU A 94 8.35 5.91 -5.32
C LEU A 94 8.19 4.40 -5.06
N MET A 95 7.11 3.99 -4.40
CA MET A 95 6.80 2.57 -4.19
C MET A 95 6.66 1.79 -5.50
N GLY A 96 5.98 2.37 -6.49
CA GLY A 96 5.80 1.76 -7.80
C GLY A 96 7.13 1.52 -8.51
N TRP A 97 8.04 2.49 -8.46
CA TRP A 97 9.37 2.37 -9.03
C TRP A 97 10.20 1.28 -8.33
N HIS A 98 10.27 1.28 -7.00
CA HIS A 98 11.00 0.26 -6.24
C HIS A 98 10.44 -1.14 -6.49
N ASN A 99 9.13 -1.31 -6.53
CA ASN A 99 8.51 -2.59 -6.91
C ASN A 99 8.88 -3.07 -8.34
N LEU A 100 9.08 -2.15 -9.29
CA LEU A 100 9.59 -2.49 -10.62
C LEU A 100 11.06 -2.93 -10.58
N GLN A 101 11.85 -2.37 -9.65
CA GLN A 101 13.24 -2.78 -9.47
C GLN A 101 13.34 -4.21 -8.90
N ASP A 102 12.56 -4.52 -7.87
CA ASP A 102 12.62 -5.80 -7.15
C ASP A 102 12.19 -6.99 -8.01
N ARG A 103 11.30 -6.77 -8.98
CA ARG A 103 10.88 -7.81 -9.93
C ARG A 103 11.95 -8.17 -10.99
N LYS A 104 13.10 -7.52 -10.97
CA LYS A 104 14.15 -7.71 -11.99
C LYS A 104 14.57 -9.17 -12.15
N TYR A 105 14.54 -9.94 -11.08
CA TYR A 105 15.06 -11.30 -11.03
C TYR A 105 13.98 -12.39 -11.11
N SER A 106 12.70 -12.05 -10.95
CA SER A 106 11.63 -13.04 -10.78
C SER A 106 10.91 -13.43 -12.09
N GLU A 107 11.25 -12.86 -13.25
CA GLU A 107 10.50 -13.13 -14.47
C GLU A 107 11.37 -13.66 -15.60
N LEU A 108 11.14 -14.91 -15.92
CA LEU A 108 11.84 -15.64 -17.00
C LEU A 108 11.23 -15.39 -18.39
N ARG A 109 9.99 -14.88 -18.50
CA ARG A 109 9.29 -14.68 -19.78
C ARG A 109 9.77 -13.42 -20.49
N PRO A 110 10.29 -13.53 -21.75
CA PRO A 110 10.86 -12.40 -22.50
C PRO A 110 9.90 -11.22 -22.65
N ALA A 111 8.63 -11.48 -22.97
CA ALA A 111 7.62 -10.44 -23.16
C ALA A 111 7.39 -9.59 -21.90
N LYS A 112 7.45 -10.19 -20.72
CA LYS A 112 7.33 -9.46 -19.47
C LYS A 112 8.58 -8.63 -19.14
N ARG A 113 9.76 -9.08 -19.58
CA ARG A 113 11.02 -8.31 -19.44
C ARG A 113 10.98 -7.05 -20.30
N VAL A 114 10.51 -7.16 -21.55
CA VAL A 114 10.34 -6.00 -22.46
C VAL A 114 9.34 -5.02 -21.87
N ARG A 115 8.14 -5.49 -21.48
CA ARG A 115 7.13 -4.63 -20.84
C ARG A 115 7.70 -3.87 -19.66
N ARG A 116 8.47 -4.52 -18.78
CA ARG A 116 9.09 -3.87 -17.63
C ARG A 116 10.12 -2.81 -18.02
N ALA A 117 10.92 -3.06 -19.07
CA ALA A 117 11.86 -2.06 -19.57
C ALA A 117 11.13 -0.80 -20.05
N VAL A 118 10.01 -1.00 -20.77
CA VAL A 118 9.11 0.09 -21.19
C VAL A 118 8.51 0.81 -19.97
N ASP A 119 7.98 0.06 -19.00
CA ASP A 119 7.42 0.64 -17.76
C ASP A 119 8.47 1.52 -17.03
N LYS A 120 9.72 1.04 -16.92
CA LYS A 120 10.81 1.83 -16.32
C LYS A 120 11.13 3.09 -17.12
N LEU A 121 11.19 2.99 -18.43
CA LEU A 121 11.47 4.15 -19.29
C LEU A 121 10.38 5.23 -19.14
N LEU A 122 9.12 4.82 -19.17
CA LEU A 122 7.97 5.72 -19.08
C LEU A 122 7.83 6.35 -17.68
N LEU A 123 8.23 5.64 -16.62
CA LEU A 123 8.13 6.13 -15.23
C LEU A 123 9.37 6.88 -14.75
N ARG A 124 10.49 6.81 -15.48
CA ARG A 124 11.77 7.39 -15.04
C ARG A 124 11.64 8.87 -14.67
N ARG A 125 11.05 9.68 -15.57
CA ARG A 125 10.86 11.12 -15.31
C ARG A 125 9.97 11.39 -14.10
N ALA A 126 8.91 10.61 -13.94
CA ALA A 126 8.01 10.70 -12.79
C ALA A 126 8.75 10.37 -11.49
N TYR A 127 9.55 9.31 -11.48
CA TYR A 127 10.38 8.91 -10.36
C TYR A 127 11.43 9.95 -10.01
N ASP A 128 12.22 10.44 -10.99
CA ASP A 128 13.26 11.45 -10.75
C ASP A 128 12.66 12.71 -10.11
N LYS A 129 11.50 13.14 -10.57
CA LYS A 129 10.76 14.26 -9.97
C LYS A 129 10.31 13.96 -8.55
N ALA A 130 9.66 12.81 -8.31
CA ALA A 130 9.18 12.43 -6.97
C ALA A 130 10.32 12.30 -5.97
N ARG A 131 11.48 11.76 -6.38
CA ARG A 131 12.71 11.66 -5.59
C ARG A 131 13.27 13.04 -5.21
N GLN A 132 13.25 14.00 -6.14
CA GLN A 132 13.68 15.36 -5.86
C GLN A 132 12.74 16.08 -4.89
N GLU A 133 11.44 15.87 -5.04
CA GLU A 133 10.42 16.45 -4.16
C GLU A 133 10.44 15.86 -2.73
N ASN A 134 10.85 14.60 -2.56
CA ASN A 134 10.90 13.92 -1.26
C ASN A 134 12.12 12.97 -1.14
N PRO A 135 13.35 13.54 -1.00
CA PRO A 135 14.57 12.74 -0.92
C PRO A 135 14.65 11.88 0.37
N ALA A 136 13.95 12.28 1.44
CA ALA A 136 13.94 11.53 2.69
C ALA A 136 13.19 10.20 2.52
N LEU A 137 12.04 10.24 1.85
CA LEU A 137 11.25 9.05 1.56
C LEU A 137 11.99 8.10 0.61
N GLU A 138 12.71 8.64 -0.38
CA GLU A 138 13.54 7.83 -1.27
C GLU A 138 14.66 7.11 -0.53
N ARG A 139 15.34 7.78 0.41
CA ARG A 139 16.37 7.12 1.25
C ARG A 139 15.79 5.97 2.06
N LEU A 140 14.60 6.11 2.62
CA LEU A 140 13.92 5.04 3.36
C LEU A 140 13.70 3.80 2.47
N PHE A 141 13.23 3.97 1.24
CA PHE A 141 13.05 2.85 0.31
C PHE A 141 14.39 2.22 -0.10
N ALA A 142 15.44 3.01 -0.29
CA ALA A 142 16.77 2.49 -0.60
C ALA A 142 17.33 1.65 0.57
N GLN A 143 17.21 2.13 1.80
CA GLN A 143 17.63 1.41 3.01
C GLN A 143 16.87 0.08 3.20
N GLU A 144 15.55 0.08 2.96
CA GLU A 144 14.75 -1.15 2.99
C GLU A 144 15.32 -2.21 2.04
N ARG A 145 15.67 -1.81 0.82
CA ARG A 145 16.21 -2.75 -0.16
C ARG A 145 17.56 -3.32 0.27
N GLU A 146 18.43 -2.50 0.85
CA GLU A 146 19.70 -2.97 1.40
C GLU A 146 19.49 -3.97 2.54
N GLN A 147 18.59 -3.67 3.46
CA GLN A 147 18.24 -4.59 4.55
C GLN A 147 17.60 -5.88 4.03
N ALA A 148 16.73 -5.80 3.03
CA ALA A 148 16.14 -6.99 2.41
C ALA A 148 17.20 -7.88 1.75
N VAL A 149 18.25 -7.32 1.15
CA VAL A 149 19.38 -8.08 0.60
C VAL A 149 20.18 -8.76 1.72
N VAL A 150 20.42 -8.06 2.83
CA VAL A 150 21.09 -8.63 4.00
C VAL A 150 20.29 -9.82 4.57
N GLN A 151 18.99 -9.66 4.76
CA GLN A 151 18.11 -10.73 5.25
C GLN A 151 18.08 -11.94 4.29
N MET A 152 18.06 -11.68 2.99
CA MET A 152 18.14 -12.71 1.96
C MET A 152 19.45 -13.52 2.06
N ASN A 153 20.58 -12.85 2.22
CA ASN A 153 21.89 -13.51 2.33
C ASN A 153 22.02 -14.33 3.61
N LEU A 154 21.39 -13.88 4.69
CA LEU A 154 21.36 -14.61 5.97
C LEU A 154 20.34 -15.75 5.98
N SER A 155 19.56 -15.93 4.90
CA SER A 155 18.47 -16.92 4.83
C SER A 155 17.62 -16.91 6.10
N ALA A 156 17.17 -15.73 6.51
CA ALA A 156 16.44 -15.56 7.77
C ALA A 156 15.19 -16.43 7.82
N LYS A 157 15.12 -17.34 8.79
CA LYS A 157 13.94 -18.20 9.06
C LYS A 157 12.91 -17.50 9.96
N ASN A 158 13.30 -16.44 10.65
CA ASN A 158 12.43 -15.70 11.55
C ASN A 158 11.49 -14.77 10.75
N TYR A 159 10.19 -14.98 10.87
CA TYR A 159 9.16 -14.20 10.17
C TYR A 159 9.17 -12.70 10.53
N ALA A 160 9.47 -12.38 11.79
CA ALA A 160 9.52 -10.99 12.24
C ALA A 160 10.73 -10.26 11.63
N LEU A 161 11.93 -10.86 11.70
CA LEU A 161 13.14 -10.29 11.10
C LEU A 161 13.01 -10.17 9.58
N ALA A 162 12.46 -11.19 8.91
CA ALA A 162 12.25 -11.14 7.47
C ALA A 162 11.30 -10.02 7.03
N ALA A 163 10.32 -9.66 7.87
CA ALA A 163 9.36 -8.59 7.61
C ALA A 163 9.84 -7.19 8.06
N GLU A 164 10.93 -7.11 8.82
CA GLU A 164 11.40 -5.87 9.45
C GLU A 164 11.67 -4.73 8.45
N PRO A 165 12.34 -4.94 7.30
CA PRO A 165 12.58 -3.86 6.35
C PRO A 165 11.28 -3.20 5.90
N MET A 166 10.29 -3.99 5.50
CA MET A 166 8.98 -3.50 5.07
C MET A 166 8.23 -2.81 6.23
N SER A 167 8.31 -3.35 7.44
CA SER A 167 7.74 -2.76 8.65
C SER A 167 8.31 -1.38 8.93
N ASN A 168 9.62 -1.23 8.81
CA ASN A 168 10.32 0.03 9.07
C ASN A 168 9.94 1.11 8.05
N VAL A 169 9.90 0.78 6.77
CA VAL A 169 9.49 1.75 5.72
C VAL A 169 8.05 2.20 5.91
N TYR A 170 7.12 1.26 6.11
CA TYR A 170 5.73 1.62 6.34
C TYR A 170 5.54 2.40 7.65
N GLY A 171 6.26 2.04 8.71
CA GLY A 171 6.27 2.77 9.97
C GLY A 171 6.73 4.22 9.79
N ALA A 172 7.87 4.42 9.14
CA ALA A 172 8.38 5.75 8.83
C ALA A 172 7.44 6.55 7.92
N LEU A 173 6.89 5.91 6.87
CA LEU A 173 5.93 6.53 5.98
C LEU A 173 4.68 7.01 6.72
N TYR A 174 4.06 6.15 7.51
CA TYR A 174 2.83 6.50 8.24
C TYR A 174 3.10 7.54 9.36
N SER A 175 4.29 7.54 9.96
CA SER A 175 4.66 8.57 10.96
C SER A 175 4.64 10.00 10.39
N THR A 176 4.79 10.16 9.07
CA THR A 176 4.72 11.48 8.42
C THR A 176 3.31 12.06 8.35
N LEU A 177 2.28 11.27 8.64
CA LEU A 177 0.88 11.70 8.64
C LEU A 177 0.53 12.55 9.87
N ALA A 178 1.22 12.34 10.98
CA ALA A 178 1.01 13.05 12.24
C ALA A 178 2.20 14.02 12.48
N THR A 179 2.02 15.28 12.12
CA THR A 179 3.12 16.27 12.17
C THR A 179 3.24 16.95 13.51
N ASP A 180 2.13 17.19 14.18
CA ASP A 180 2.06 18.17 15.27
C ASP A 180 2.06 17.53 16.69
N ASP A 181 1.70 16.23 16.80
CA ASP A 181 1.66 15.49 18.05
C ASP A 181 2.67 14.32 18.06
N PRO A 182 3.68 14.35 18.96
CA PRO A 182 4.67 13.27 19.07
C PRO A 182 4.06 11.91 19.42
N ASN A 183 3.00 11.85 20.24
CA ASN A 183 2.34 10.61 20.62
C ASN A 183 1.56 10.03 19.44
N GLN A 184 0.82 10.86 18.74
CA GLN A 184 0.11 10.47 17.53
C GLN A 184 1.10 10.00 16.45
N ARG A 185 2.28 10.64 16.34
CA ARG A 185 3.35 10.20 15.43
C ARG A 185 3.87 8.81 15.78
N LYS A 186 4.08 8.50 17.07
CA LYS A 186 4.48 7.17 17.53
C LYS A 186 3.40 6.12 17.20
N SER A 187 2.14 6.44 17.48
CA SER A 187 1.00 5.56 17.15
C SER A 187 0.91 5.29 15.65
N MET A 188 1.05 6.32 14.82
CA MET A 188 1.04 6.17 13.36
C MET A 188 2.23 5.36 12.85
N ARG A 189 3.42 5.55 13.44
CA ARG A 189 4.59 4.72 13.12
C ARG A 189 4.32 3.24 13.44
N TYR A 190 3.74 2.97 14.58
CA TYR A 190 3.41 1.61 15.00
C TYR A 190 2.36 0.95 14.08
N ILE A 191 1.28 1.67 13.77
CA ILE A 191 0.26 1.24 12.80
C ILE A 191 0.89 0.93 11.44
N GLY A 192 1.73 1.83 10.94
CA GLY A 192 2.46 1.62 9.69
C GLY A 192 3.34 0.37 9.72
N SER A 193 4.08 0.15 10.80
CA SER A 193 4.92 -1.04 10.98
C SER A 193 4.10 -2.33 10.96
N CYS A 194 2.94 -2.35 11.61
CA CYS A 194 2.01 -3.50 11.55
C CYS A 194 1.52 -3.74 10.11
N ILE A 195 1.12 -2.68 9.39
CA ILE A 195 0.71 -2.77 7.97
C ILE A 195 1.84 -3.36 7.12
N GLY A 196 3.06 -2.87 7.27
CA GLY A 196 4.22 -3.36 6.53
C GLY A 196 4.48 -4.84 6.76
N ARG A 197 4.42 -5.29 8.03
CA ARG A 197 4.55 -6.70 8.42
C ARG A 197 3.48 -7.58 7.80
N ILE A 198 2.21 -7.19 7.90
CA ILE A 198 1.09 -7.92 7.32
C ILE A 198 1.26 -8.04 5.80
N PHE A 199 1.61 -6.95 5.13
CA PHE A 199 1.78 -6.96 3.67
C PHE A 199 2.93 -7.83 3.22
N TYR A 200 4.06 -7.81 3.93
CA TYR A 200 5.20 -8.67 3.64
C TYR A 200 4.81 -10.14 3.71
N LEU A 201 4.21 -10.56 4.82
CA LEU A 201 3.84 -11.96 5.04
C LEU A 201 2.86 -12.46 3.96
N LEU A 202 1.81 -11.69 3.70
CA LEU A 202 0.81 -12.08 2.69
C LEU A 202 1.38 -12.09 1.26
N ASP A 203 2.25 -11.12 0.90
CA ASP A 203 2.90 -11.10 -0.42
C ASP A 203 3.84 -12.29 -0.62
N LYS A 204 4.63 -12.64 0.40
CA LYS A 204 5.53 -13.78 0.33
C LYS A 204 4.78 -15.11 0.25
N ALA A 205 3.67 -15.26 0.97
CA ALA A 205 2.83 -16.46 0.86
C ALA A 205 2.19 -16.61 -0.53
N GLU A 206 1.65 -15.53 -1.10
CA GLU A 206 1.10 -15.55 -2.47
C GLU A 206 2.15 -15.86 -3.54
N ARG A 207 3.40 -15.50 -3.28
CA ARG A 207 4.52 -15.72 -4.22
C ARG A 207 5.29 -17.01 -3.95
N PHE A 208 4.87 -17.83 -3.00
CA PHE A 208 5.59 -19.02 -2.56
C PHE A 208 6.09 -19.89 -3.73
N GLU A 209 5.19 -20.32 -4.63
CA GLU A 209 5.55 -21.20 -5.75
C GLU A 209 6.44 -20.50 -6.80
N ALA A 210 6.20 -19.21 -7.03
CA ALA A 210 6.99 -18.43 -7.98
C ALA A 210 8.42 -18.20 -7.44
N ASP A 211 8.54 -17.82 -6.17
CA ASP A 211 9.83 -17.56 -5.54
C ASP A 211 10.63 -18.87 -5.41
N ARG A 212 9.98 -19.99 -5.04
CA ARG A 212 10.61 -21.33 -4.98
C ARG A 212 11.16 -21.76 -6.34
N ARG A 213 10.36 -21.64 -7.41
CA ARG A 213 10.80 -22.01 -8.76
C ARG A 213 11.96 -21.17 -9.30
N ASN A 214 12.03 -19.91 -8.87
CA ASN A 214 13.03 -18.96 -9.35
C ASN A 214 14.25 -18.85 -8.41
N GLY A 215 14.32 -19.66 -7.36
CA GLY A 215 15.40 -19.58 -6.36
C GLY A 215 15.45 -18.24 -5.63
N GLN A 216 14.29 -17.55 -5.48
CA GLN A 216 14.21 -16.28 -4.79
C GLN A 216 13.96 -16.49 -3.31
N TYR A 217 14.58 -15.64 -2.48
CA TYR A 217 14.35 -15.69 -1.05
C TYR A 217 12.87 -15.50 -0.72
N ASN A 218 12.35 -16.44 0.07
CA ASN A 218 11.02 -16.42 0.62
C ASN A 218 11.03 -17.12 1.97
N VAL A 219 10.65 -16.42 3.03
CA VAL A 219 10.70 -16.93 4.40
C VAL A 219 9.92 -18.24 4.59
N PHE A 220 8.83 -18.43 3.83
CA PHE A 220 8.04 -19.67 3.88
C PHE A 220 8.71 -20.82 3.15
N VAL A 221 9.46 -20.56 2.07
CA VAL A 221 10.25 -21.55 1.34
C VAL A 221 11.43 -22.01 2.20
N VAL A 222 12.13 -21.06 2.84
CA VAL A 222 13.27 -21.36 3.74
C VAL A 222 12.81 -22.14 4.99
N ASN A 223 11.57 -21.96 5.44
CA ASN A 223 10.94 -22.75 6.50
C ASN A 223 10.33 -24.08 6.00
N GLU A 224 10.59 -24.47 4.76
CA GLU A 224 10.21 -25.77 4.19
C GLU A 224 8.72 -26.10 4.27
N LEU A 225 7.84 -25.09 4.11
CA LEU A 225 6.40 -25.31 4.13
C LEU A 225 5.92 -26.12 2.91
N ASN A 226 4.94 -27.00 3.13
CA ASN A 226 4.35 -27.88 2.12
C ASN A 226 3.38 -27.14 1.18
N GLY A 227 3.92 -26.28 0.31
CA GLY A 227 3.16 -25.61 -0.74
C GLY A 227 2.50 -24.30 -0.34
N GLN A 228 1.88 -23.67 -1.33
CA GLN A 228 1.31 -22.33 -1.20
C GLN A 228 0.16 -22.23 -0.19
N ALA A 229 -0.68 -23.25 -0.10
CA ALA A 229 -1.80 -23.26 0.85
C ALA A 229 -1.30 -23.22 2.31
N ALA A 230 -0.28 -24.03 2.64
CA ALA A 230 0.35 -24.00 3.95
C ALA A 230 1.05 -22.66 4.23
N ALA A 231 1.67 -22.05 3.22
CA ALA A 231 2.30 -20.75 3.34
C ALA A 231 1.26 -19.64 3.61
N ILE A 232 0.11 -19.67 2.94
CA ILE A 232 -1.00 -18.71 3.16
C ILE A 232 -1.55 -18.85 4.57
N GLU A 233 -1.81 -20.06 5.03
CA GLU A 233 -2.34 -20.30 6.38
C GLU A 233 -1.34 -19.88 7.46
N ASN A 234 -0.05 -20.19 7.26
CA ASN A 234 0.99 -19.71 8.18
C ASN A 234 1.08 -18.18 8.19
N ALA A 235 1.03 -17.54 7.01
CA ALA A 235 1.05 -16.08 6.90
C ALA A 235 -0.11 -15.43 7.66
N ARG A 236 -1.31 -15.99 7.57
CA ARG A 236 -2.50 -15.53 8.31
C ARG A 236 -2.27 -15.61 9.82
N ARG A 237 -1.78 -16.73 10.31
CA ARG A 237 -1.46 -16.89 11.74
C ARG A 237 -0.40 -15.90 12.22
N GLN A 238 0.68 -15.71 11.45
CA GLN A 238 1.74 -14.75 11.79
C GLN A 238 1.25 -13.30 11.71
N ALA A 239 0.31 -12.99 10.81
CA ALA A 239 -0.26 -11.65 10.66
C ALA A 239 -1.26 -11.31 11.77
N LEU A 240 -1.91 -12.29 12.40
CA LEU A 240 -2.99 -12.07 13.37
C LEU A 240 -2.56 -11.18 14.55
N ALA A 241 -1.37 -11.40 15.10
CA ALA A 241 -0.83 -10.56 16.16
C ALA A 241 -0.69 -9.09 15.70
N ALA A 242 -0.12 -8.88 14.50
CA ALA A 242 0.04 -7.54 13.95
C ALA A 242 -1.30 -6.87 13.62
N VAL A 243 -2.33 -7.62 13.21
CA VAL A 243 -3.70 -7.13 13.01
C VAL A 243 -4.28 -6.64 14.33
N ASN A 244 -4.20 -7.45 15.38
CA ASN A 244 -4.72 -7.10 16.70
C ASN A 244 -4.01 -5.88 17.30
N ASP A 245 -2.70 -5.79 17.14
CA ASP A 245 -1.90 -4.66 17.59
C ASP A 245 -2.27 -3.38 16.83
N LEU A 246 -2.41 -3.49 15.52
CA LEU A 246 -2.87 -2.38 14.68
C LEU A 246 -4.25 -1.88 15.12
N MET A 247 -5.19 -2.79 15.33
CA MET A 247 -6.56 -2.42 15.74
C MET A 247 -6.58 -1.70 17.10
N ARG A 248 -5.75 -2.16 18.06
CA ARG A 248 -5.61 -1.47 19.36
C ARG A 248 -5.05 -0.06 19.19
N ALA A 249 -3.95 0.09 18.45
CA ALA A 249 -3.34 1.39 18.22
C ALA A 249 -4.24 2.33 17.41
N TYR A 250 -4.97 1.80 16.42
CA TYR A 250 -5.90 2.57 15.62
C TYR A 250 -7.06 3.15 16.44
N LYS A 251 -7.64 2.37 17.37
CA LYS A 251 -8.72 2.83 18.26
C LYS A 251 -8.30 3.96 19.20
N MET A 252 -7.00 4.16 19.41
CA MET A 252 -6.46 5.26 20.24
C MET A 252 -6.22 6.54 19.42
N LEU A 253 -6.45 6.54 18.10
CA LEU A 253 -6.29 7.74 17.29
C LEU A 253 -7.47 8.67 17.46
N ASP A 254 -7.19 9.96 17.61
CA ASP A 254 -8.19 11.03 17.57
C ASP A 254 -8.43 11.46 16.12
N LEU A 255 -9.34 10.76 15.44
CA LEU A 255 -9.72 11.06 14.08
C LEU A 255 -10.75 12.18 14.03
N LYS A 256 -10.45 13.25 13.32
CA LYS A 256 -11.34 14.42 13.19
C LYS A 256 -12.38 14.26 12.07
N LEU A 257 -12.11 13.42 11.08
CA LEU A 257 -12.93 13.25 9.88
C LEU A 257 -12.95 11.78 9.42
N ASN A 258 -13.97 11.40 8.67
CA ASN A 258 -14.08 10.13 7.95
C ASN A 258 -13.96 8.88 8.85
N ASP A 259 -14.34 8.97 10.11
CA ASP A 259 -14.19 7.90 11.09
C ASP A 259 -14.86 6.59 10.61
N THR A 260 -16.13 6.65 10.15
CA THR A 260 -16.87 5.48 9.66
C THR A 260 -16.19 4.82 8.46
N LEU A 261 -15.69 5.62 7.51
CA LEU A 261 -14.95 5.12 6.34
C LEU A 261 -13.62 4.48 6.75
N LEU A 262 -12.88 5.13 7.65
CA LEU A 262 -11.60 4.61 8.13
C LEU A 262 -11.78 3.35 8.98
N ASN A 263 -12.80 3.27 9.81
CA ASN A 263 -13.16 2.05 10.54
C ASN A 263 -13.46 0.89 9.58
N ASN A 264 -14.24 1.15 8.53
CA ASN A 264 -14.52 0.15 7.51
C ASN A 264 -13.23 -0.35 6.82
N ILE A 265 -12.29 0.54 6.47
CA ILE A 265 -11.04 0.14 5.79
C ILE A 265 -10.05 -0.54 6.77
N MET A 266 -9.84 0.07 7.94
CA MET A 266 -8.77 -0.32 8.86
C MET A 266 -9.13 -1.56 9.69
N ILE A 267 -10.41 -1.80 9.93
CA ILE A 267 -10.89 -2.95 10.68
C ILE A 267 -11.42 -4.02 9.73
N LEU A 268 -12.54 -3.76 9.07
CA LEU A 268 -13.21 -4.77 8.23
C LEU A 268 -12.41 -5.10 6.96
N GLY A 269 -11.94 -4.08 6.26
CA GLY A 269 -11.15 -4.25 5.04
C GLY A 269 -9.83 -4.97 5.27
N LEU A 270 -9.15 -4.69 6.40
CA LEU A 270 -7.93 -5.39 6.77
C LEU A 270 -8.19 -6.84 7.18
N GLN A 271 -9.21 -7.09 8.00
CA GLN A 271 -9.61 -8.45 8.37
C GLN A 271 -9.93 -9.28 7.12
N HIS A 272 -10.72 -8.75 6.22
CA HIS A 272 -11.04 -9.40 4.95
C HIS A 272 -9.81 -9.63 4.06
N ALA A 273 -8.82 -8.72 4.07
CA ALA A 273 -7.59 -8.92 3.33
C ALA A 273 -6.73 -10.08 3.87
N VAL A 274 -6.81 -10.36 5.17
CA VAL A 274 -6.11 -11.47 5.83
C VAL A 274 -6.93 -12.76 5.78
N TYR A 275 -8.24 -12.67 6.03
CA TYR A 275 -9.20 -13.77 6.05
C TYR A 275 -10.37 -13.49 5.09
N PRO A 276 -10.21 -13.73 3.78
CA PRO A 276 -11.33 -13.59 2.84
C PRO A 276 -12.46 -14.54 3.21
N LEU A 277 -13.69 -14.04 3.23
CA LEU A 277 -14.88 -14.87 3.39
C LEU A 277 -15.16 -15.63 2.08
N GLU A 278 -15.53 -16.90 2.16
CA GLU A 278 -15.80 -17.73 0.97
C GLU A 278 -16.93 -17.18 0.08
N GLN A 279 -17.86 -16.42 0.67
CA GLN A 279 -18.98 -15.79 -0.04
C GLN A 279 -18.60 -14.58 -0.91
N ASP A 280 -17.35 -14.09 -0.83
CA ASP A 280 -16.92 -12.88 -1.53
C ASP A 280 -16.38 -13.14 -2.95
N ALA A 281 -16.37 -14.38 -3.43
CA ALA A 281 -15.95 -14.73 -4.79
C ALA A 281 -16.76 -13.97 -5.87
N ASP A 282 -18.02 -13.62 -5.59
CA ASP A 282 -18.89 -12.84 -6.47
C ASP A 282 -18.69 -11.31 -6.33
N THR A 283 -18.14 -10.83 -5.20
CA THR A 283 -17.88 -9.39 -4.99
C THR A 283 -16.54 -8.93 -5.59
N GLU A 284 -15.66 -9.83 -6.00
CA GLU A 284 -14.43 -9.47 -6.72
C GLU A 284 -14.65 -8.80 -8.08
N LYS A 285 -15.87 -8.87 -8.64
CA LYS A 285 -16.26 -8.21 -9.90
C LYS A 285 -16.49 -6.71 -9.78
N TRP A 286 -16.48 -6.13 -8.58
CA TRP A 286 -16.53 -4.69 -8.42
C TRP A 286 -15.13 -4.10 -8.68
N GLU A 287 -14.75 -4.07 -9.95
CA GLU A 287 -13.61 -3.29 -10.37
C GLU A 287 -13.90 -1.82 -10.07
N ILE A 288 -13.03 -1.22 -9.24
CA ILE A 288 -13.01 0.24 -9.06
C ILE A 288 -12.61 0.83 -10.41
N PRO A 289 -13.50 1.53 -11.12
CA PRO A 289 -13.27 2.03 -12.46
C PRO A 289 -12.15 3.07 -12.53
#